data_89da5130d58dcdc079b43f7bd03fec8f
#
_entry.id   89da5130d58dcdc079b43f7bd03fec8f
#
_cell.length_a   1.000
_cell.length_b   1.000
_cell.length_c   1.000
_cell.angle_alpha   90.00
_cell.angle_beta   90.00
_cell.angle_gamma   90.00
#
_symmetry.space_group_name_H-M   'P 1'
#
loop_
_entity.id
_entity.type
_entity.pdbx_description
1 polymer ?
#
loop_
_entity_poly.entity_id
_entity_poly.type
_entity_poly.pdbx_seq_one_letter_code
_entity_poly.pdbx_strand_id
1 'polypeptide(L)'
;MKFKIDGAARTHTGRVRSNNEDNFYLLGRYREDVEKGEDEAVCRAADRRFLAAVADGMGGEEQGEKASLMAVKALKPCTFEEIKAEAVSAIDKANREICEEIEGRG
;
A
#
# COMPACT_ATOMS: atom_id res chain seq x y z
N MET A 1 6.91 26.82 8.10
CA MET A 1 7.83 25.93 8.84
C MET A 1 8.52 25.00 7.87
N LYS A 2 9.84 24.95 7.95
CA LYS A 2 10.60 24.00 7.12
C LYS A 2 10.82 22.71 7.88
N PHE A 3 10.61 21.59 7.20
CA PHE A 3 10.82 20.29 7.80
C PHE A 3 11.43 19.32 6.79
N LYS A 4 12.01 18.26 7.32
CA LYS A 4 12.50 17.15 6.52
C LYS A 4 11.93 15.86 7.11
N ILE A 5 11.52 14.97 6.23
CA ILE A 5 11.07 13.63 6.62
C ILE A 5 11.93 12.62 5.88
N ASP A 6 12.61 11.78 6.64
CA ASP A 6 13.29 10.62 6.09
C ASP A 6 12.40 9.42 6.41
N GLY A 7 11.99 8.70 5.39
CA GLY A 7 11.09 7.57 5.55
C GLY A 7 11.71 6.29 5.02
N ALA A 8 11.36 5.20 5.65
CA ALA A 8 11.75 3.88 5.21
C ALA A 8 10.61 2.90 5.43
N ALA A 9 10.43 1.99 4.51
CA ALA A 9 9.42 0.94 4.62
C ALA A 9 10.00 -0.37 4.14
N ARG A 10 9.59 -1.44 4.77
CA ARG A 10 10.01 -2.79 4.38
C ARG A 10 8.89 -3.77 4.65
N THR A 11 8.76 -4.74 3.75
CA THR A 11 7.86 -5.86 3.94
C THR A 11 8.62 -7.15 3.66
N HIS A 12 8.29 -8.21 4.39
CA HIS A 12 9.01 -9.48 4.30
C HIS A 12 8.07 -10.61 4.72
N THR A 13 8.18 -11.74 4.03
CA THR A 13 7.36 -12.92 4.34
C THR A 13 7.63 -13.48 5.72
N GLY A 14 8.86 -13.39 6.18
CA GLY A 14 9.26 -14.04 7.44
C GLY A 14 9.63 -15.50 7.22
N ARG A 15 9.79 -16.23 8.31
CA ARG A 15 10.27 -17.63 8.28
C ARG A 15 9.16 -18.67 8.30
N VAL A 16 7.97 -18.27 8.76
CA VAL A 16 6.90 -19.23 9.02
C VAL A 16 5.88 -19.27 7.90
N ARG A 17 5.52 -18.12 7.36
CA ARG A 17 4.49 -18.03 6.34
C ARG A 17 5.04 -18.38 4.95
N SER A 18 4.18 -18.90 4.10
CA SER A 18 4.55 -19.25 2.74
C SER A 18 4.47 -18.06 1.78
N ASN A 19 3.68 -17.06 2.14
CA ASN A 19 3.49 -15.87 1.31
C ASN A 19 3.38 -14.62 2.19
N ASN A 20 3.61 -13.48 1.56
CA ASN A 20 3.52 -12.17 2.21
C ASN A 20 2.26 -11.46 1.73
N GLU A 21 1.31 -11.27 2.63
CA GLU A 21 0.03 -10.65 2.32
C GLU A 21 0.01 -9.14 2.58
N ASP A 22 1.11 -8.59 3.09
CA ASP A 22 1.18 -7.19 3.48
C ASP A 22 1.88 -6.35 2.42
N ASN A 23 1.52 -5.09 2.35
CA ASN A 23 2.19 -4.15 1.46
C ASN A 23 2.31 -2.79 2.14
N PHE A 24 3.18 -1.96 1.60
CA PHE A 24 3.37 -0.59 2.08
C PHE A 24 3.19 0.39 0.93
N TYR A 25 2.90 1.61 1.29
CA TYR A 25 2.94 2.76 0.38
C TYR A 25 3.86 3.80 1.01
N LEU A 26 4.87 4.23 0.30
CA LEU A 26 5.79 5.26 0.78
C LEU A 26 6.06 6.25 -0.33
N LEU A 27 5.35 7.35 -0.28
CA LEU A 27 5.51 8.46 -1.22
C LEU A 27 5.58 7.99 -2.69
N GLY A 28 4.61 7.18 -3.09
CA GLY A 28 4.48 6.67 -4.46
C GLY A 28 5.12 5.31 -4.70
N ARG A 29 5.83 4.75 -3.73
CA ARG A 29 6.48 3.44 -3.87
C ARG A 29 5.77 2.38 -3.06
N TYR A 30 5.68 1.19 -3.62
CA TYR A 30 5.06 0.04 -2.99
C TYR A 30 5.62 -1.24 -3.61
N ARG A 31 5.34 -2.40 -2.99
CA ARG A 31 5.77 -3.67 -3.57
C ARG A 31 4.87 -4.02 -4.73
N GLU A 32 5.40 -3.96 -5.94
CA GLU A 32 4.65 -4.21 -7.17
C GLU A 32 4.60 -5.71 -7.51
N ASP A 33 5.69 -6.41 -7.29
CA ASP A 33 5.78 -7.84 -7.58
C ASP A 33 5.44 -8.65 -6.33
N VAL A 34 4.19 -9.12 -6.26
CA VAL A 34 3.70 -9.87 -5.10
C VAL A 34 4.31 -11.26 -4.99
N GLU A 35 4.93 -11.75 -6.05
CA GLU A 35 5.63 -13.05 -5.98
C GLU A 35 6.96 -12.93 -5.23
N LYS A 36 7.53 -11.75 -5.19
CA LYS A 36 8.66 -11.47 -4.33
C LYS A 36 8.15 -11.26 -2.90
N GLY A 37 8.58 -12.10 -2.00
CA GLY A 37 8.13 -12.05 -0.61
C GLY A 37 8.65 -10.84 0.17
N GLU A 38 9.51 -10.03 -0.44
CA GLU A 38 10.07 -8.86 0.24
C GLU A 38 10.30 -7.70 -0.72
N ASP A 39 10.28 -6.51 -0.15
CA ASP A 39 10.68 -5.30 -0.85
C ASP A 39 10.95 -4.23 0.20
N GLU A 40 11.66 -3.19 -0.21
CA GLU A 40 11.93 -2.05 0.66
C GLU A 40 12.00 -0.77 -0.14
N ALA A 41 11.77 0.34 0.54
CA ALA A 41 11.84 1.65 -0.06
C ALA A 41 12.33 2.65 0.98
N VAL A 42 13.07 3.64 0.51
CA VAL A 42 13.47 4.77 1.35
C VAL A 42 13.10 6.04 0.60
N CYS A 43 12.81 7.09 1.36
CA CYS A 43 12.51 8.38 0.76
C CYS A 43 12.96 9.52 1.66
N ARG A 44 13.09 10.68 1.04
CA ARG A 44 13.34 11.93 1.75
C ARG A 44 12.39 12.99 1.16
N ALA A 45 11.66 13.64 2.03
CA ALA A 45 10.78 14.73 1.65
C ALA A 45 11.11 15.96 2.50
N ALA A 46 11.11 17.12 1.87
CA ALA A 46 11.38 18.38 2.56
C ALA A 46 10.34 19.39 2.12
N ASP A 47 9.73 20.05 3.08
CA ASP A 47 8.77 21.13 2.84
C ASP A 47 7.66 20.74 1.85
N ARG A 48 7.22 19.48 1.89
CA ARG A 48 6.16 18.97 1.02
C ARG A 48 5.28 18.01 1.79
N ARG A 49 4.09 17.78 1.25
CA ARG A 49 3.15 16.84 1.85
C ARG A 49 3.68 15.42 1.73
N PHE A 50 3.31 14.61 2.70
CA PHE A 50 3.83 13.25 2.83
C PHE A 50 2.68 12.29 3.08
N LEU A 51 2.71 11.17 2.41
CA LEU A 51 1.74 10.09 2.63
C LEU A 51 2.47 8.76 2.72
N ALA A 52 2.20 8.04 3.77
CA ALA A 52 2.68 6.67 3.94
C ALA A 52 1.53 5.80 4.47
N ALA A 53 1.51 4.55 4.10
CA ALA A 53 0.47 3.64 4.54
C ALA A 53 0.98 2.21 4.61
N VAL A 54 0.33 1.42 5.43
CA VAL A 54 0.55 -0.02 5.51
C VAL A 54 -0.78 -0.71 5.23
N ALA A 55 -0.75 -1.70 4.35
CA ALA A 55 -1.93 -2.50 4.03
C ALA A 55 -1.67 -3.93 4.47
N ASP A 56 -2.48 -4.40 5.40
CA ASP A 56 -2.41 -5.76 5.95
C ASP A 56 -3.49 -6.59 5.27
N GLY A 57 -3.08 -7.50 4.40
CA GLY A 57 -4.01 -8.33 3.65
C GLY A 57 -4.46 -9.57 4.42
N MET A 58 -5.66 -10.00 4.14
CA MET A 58 -6.24 -11.22 4.69
C MET A 58 -6.83 -12.07 3.59
N GLY A 59 -7.05 -13.34 3.87
CA GLY A 59 -7.72 -14.22 2.93
C GLY A 59 -6.85 -15.36 2.44
N GLY A 60 -5.64 -15.44 2.91
CA GLY A 60 -4.70 -16.51 2.55
C GLY A 60 -4.34 -16.54 1.08
N GLU A 61 -3.26 -17.22 0.77
CA GLU A 61 -2.79 -17.43 -0.60
C GLU A 61 -2.74 -16.12 -1.40
N GLU A 62 -3.39 -16.09 -2.57
CA GLU A 62 -3.31 -14.95 -3.47
C GLU A 62 -4.22 -13.79 -3.10
N GLN A 63 -5.29 -14.04 -2.36
CA GLN A 63 -6.30 -13.01 -2.09
C GLN A 63 -5.79 -11.90 -1.21
N GLY A 64 -5.07 -12.23 -0.15
CA GLY A 64 -4.51 -11.24 0.75
C GLY A 64 -3.47 -10.37 0.07
N GLU A 65 -2.61 -10.99 -0.74
CA GLU A 65 -1.58 -10.27 -1.51
C GLU A 65 -2.21 -9.31 -2.50
N LYS A 66 -3.25 -9.77 -3.20
CA LYS A 66 -3.97 -8.96 -4.16
C LYS A 66 -4.66 -7.77 -3.51
N ALA A 67 -5.35 -8.04 -2.40
CA ALA A 67 -6.08 -6.99 -1.68
C ALA A 67 -5.14 -5.88 -1.19
N SER A 68 -4.02 -6.25 -0.58
CA SER A 68 -3.06 -5.25 -0.10
C SER A 68 -2.42 -4.47 -1.24
N LEU A 69 -2.13 -5.14 -2.37
CA LEU A 69 -1.60 -4.46 -3.54
C LEU A 69 -2.62 -3.47 -4.12
N MET A 70 -3.87 -3.86 -4.25
CA MET A 70 -4.92 -2.97 -4.75
C MET A 70 -5.08 -1.74 -3.86
N ALA A 71 -5.00 -1.95 -2.54
CA ALA A 71 -5.11 -0.84 -1.59
C ALA A 71 -3.99 0.19 -1.76
N VAL A 72 -2.75 -0.26 -1.86
CA VAL A 72 -1.62 0.67 -2.00
C VAL A 72 -1.56 1.31 -3.39
N LYS A 73 -1.92 0.58 -4.43
CA LYS A 73 -1.99 1.16 -5.79
C LYS A 73 -3.01 2.29 -5.87
N ALA A 74 -4.10 2.17 -5.13
CA ALA A 74 -5.15 3.19 -5.13
C ALA A 74 -4.65 4.54 -4.60
N LEU A 75 -3.60 4.54 -3.78
CA LEU A 75 -3.04 5.77 -3.23
C LEU A 75 -2.10 6.50 -4.19
N LYS A 76 -1.62 5.81 -5.24
CA LYS A 76 -0.64 6.40 -6.15
C LYS A 76 -1.11 7.67 -6.86
N PRO A 77 -2.38 7.79 -7.29
CA PRO A 77 -2.84 9.00 -7.97
C PRO A 77 -3.00 10.23 -7.07
N CYS A 78 -2.83 10.11 -5.75
CA CYS A 78 -2.99 11.25 -4.86
C CYS A 78 -2.01 12.36 -5.20
N THR A 79 -2.54 13.55 -5.40
CA THR A 79 -1.73 14.71 -5.82
C THR A 79 -1.10 15.47 -4.67
N PHE A 80 -1.51 15.13 -3.44
CA PHE A 80 -1.07 15.79 -2.22
C PHE A 80 -1.61 17.21 -2.02
N GLU A 81 -2.55 17.68 -2.86
CA GLU A 81 -3.18 18.96 -2.65
C GLU A 81 -4.22 18.91 -1.53
N GLU A 82 -5.07 17.91 -1.56
CA GLU A 82 -6.07 17.64 -0.53
C GLU A 82 -5.86 16.22 0.00
N ILE A 83 -4.69 15.99 0.59
CA ILE A 83 -4.20 14.66 0.86
C ILE A 83 -5.16 13.80 1.69
N LYS A 84 -5.81 14.39 2.70
CA LYS A 84 -6.74 13.63 3.54
C LYS A 84 -7.96 13.16 2.76
N ALA A 85 -8.58 14.08 2.01
CA ALA A 85 -9.76 13.76 1.22
C ALA A 85 -9.44 12.79 0.10
N GLU A 86 -8.30 12.97 -0.58
CA GLU A 86 -7.86 12.09 -1.66
C GLU A 86 -7.56 10.69 -1.13
N ALA A 87 -6.92 10.58 0.03
CA ALA A 87 -6.61 9.29 0.62
C ALA A 87 -7.87 8.54 1.03
N VAL A 88 -8.83 9.22 1.66
CA VAL A 88 -10.11 8.62 2.04
C VAL A 88 -10.87 8.14 0.81
N SER A 89 -10.94 8.95 -0.22
CA SER A 89 -11.62 8.59 -1.47
C SER A 89 -10.94 7.39 -2.15
N ALA A 90 -9.61 7.37 -2.16
CA ALA A 90 -8.85 6.27 -2.75
C ALA A 90 -9.08 4.96 -2.00
N ILE A 91 -9.13 5.01 -0.68
CA ILE A 91 -9.37 3.84 0.16
C ILE A 91 -10.78 3.30 -0.05
N ASP A 92 -11.78 4.20 -0.10
CA ASP A 92 -13.15 3.79 -0.38
C ASP A 92 -13.28 3.11 -1.74
N LYS A 93 -12.64 3.66 -2.75
CA LYS A 93 -12.64 3.07 -4.10
C LYS A 93 -11.96 1.70 -4.08
N ALA A 94 -10.81 1.60 -3.44
CA ALA A 94 -10.07 0.35 -3.33
C ALA A 94 -10.92 -0.70 -2.62
N ASN A 95 -11.60 -0.32 -1.54
CA ASN A 95 -12.46 -1.24 -0.80
C ASN A 95 -13.57 -1.80 -1.69
N ARG A 96 -14.21 -0.96 -2.49
CA ARG A 96 -15.24 -1.42 -3.42
C ARG A 96 -14.68 -2.38 -4.46
N GLU A 97 -13.52 -2.04 -5.05
CA GLU A 97 -12.88 -2.89 -6.06
C GLU A 97 -12.46 -4.23 -5.49
N ILE A 98 -11.92 -4.25 -4.27
CA ILE A 98 -11.53 -5.47 -3.59
C ILE A 98 -12.73 -6.36 -3.32
N CYS A 99 -13.82 -5.77 -2.82
CA CYS A 99 -15.06 -6.50 -2.56
C CYS A 99 -15.62 -7.13 -3.84
N GLU A 100 -15.63 -6.38 -4.92
CA GLU A 100 -16.09 -6.87 -6.22
C GLU A 100 -15.24 -8.03 -6.73
N GLU A 101 -13.94 -7.93 -6.58
CA GLU A 101 -13.01 -8.98 -7.00
C GLU A 101 -13.22 -10.26 -6.21
N ILE A 102 -13.38 -10.14 -4.90
CA ILE A 102 -13.59 -11.29 -4.03
C ILE A 102 -14.96 -11.92 -4.28
N GLU A 103 -16.01 -11.13 -4.37
CA GLU A 103 -17.36 -11.61 -4.62
C GLU A 103 -17.48 -12.24 -6.00
N GLY A 104 -16.79 -11.69 -6.98
CA GLY A 104 -16.80 -12.22 -8.33
C GLY A 104 -16.19 -13.62 -8.46
N ARG A 105 -15.43 -14.03 -7.45
CA ARG A 105 -14.82 -15.36 -7.39
C ARG A 105 -15.64 -16.37 -6.61
N GLY A 106 -16.59 -15.80 -5.88
CA GLY A 106 -17.45 -16.57 -4.97
C GLY A 106 -18.13 -17.70 -5.54
#